data_6e83f8daf03c93dc925d72e8bf03ea2c
#
_entry.id   6e83f8daf03c93dc925d72e8bf03ea2c
#
_cell.length_a   1.000
_cell.length_b   1.000
_cell.length_c   1.000
_cell.angle_alpha   90.00
_cell.angle_beta   90.00
_cell.angle_gamma   90.00
#
_symmetry.space_group_name_H-M   'P 1'
#
loop_
_entity.id
_entity.type
_entity.pdbx_description
1 polymer ?
#
loop_
_entity_poly.entity_id
_entity_poly.type
_entity_poly.pdbx_seq_one_letter_code
_entity_poly.pdbx_strand_id
1 'polypeptide(L)'
;MRILVIGAGTMGRGIAGACALAGYETTVFDADPDAQRAVRGHIESSWARAVEKGKVTAEDADRARHRLKIAERLKQAADSDFAIEAVPEALDLKKMVFSELDDLCPPRTIFASNTSSLSITRIAHATGRRDRVVGLHFFNPVAVMPLVEVVRGRETSAETESRALDLVRSLGKEAVRVLDTPGFATSRLGVTLGLEAMRMVESGVAEAADIDRAMELGYGHRMGPLKTSDLVGLDVRLSIAETLQKELDSDRFAPPEILRTLVAEGLTGRKAGEGFYRWQGDKPAGEGKRSAELARRGRDVATELARKK
;
A
#
# COMPACT_ATOMS: atom_id res chain seq x y z
N MET A 1 24.78 3.61 -6.81
CA MET A 1 23.75 4.44 -6.16
C MET A 1 23.54 3.90 -4.76
N ARG A 2 23.42 4.78 -3.76
CA ARG A 2 23.20 4.45 -2.34
C ARG A 2 21.76 4.80 -1.98
N ILE A 3 21.08 3.85 -1.37
CA ILE A 3 19.67 3.98 -0.97
C ILE A 3 19.56 3.84 0.54
N LEU A 4 18.92 4.80 1.18
CA LEU A 4 18.49 4.75 2.56
C LEU A 4 17.00 4.39 2.60
N VAL A 5 16.64 3.43 3.43
CA VAL A 5 15.22 3.11 3.72
C VAL A 5 14.96 3.39 5.19
N ILE A 6 13.97 4.23 5.48
CA ILE A 6 13.57 4.62 6.83
C ILE A 6 12.26 3.89 7.18
N GLY A 7 12.30 3.09 8.24
CA GLY A 7 11.24 2.16 8.63
C GLY A 7 11.57 0.72 8.26
N ALA A 8 11.64 -0.17 9.25
CA ALA A 8 11.97 -1.60 9.11
C ALA A 8 10.72 -2.50 9.13
N GLY A 9 9.53 -1.90 9.02
CA GLY A 9 8.25 -2.60 8.92
C GLY A 9 8.11 -3.42 7.63
N THR A 10 6.92 -3.96 7.39
CA THR A 10 6.64 -4.84 6.25
C THR A 10 7.02 -4.21 4.90
N MET A 11 6.70 -2.94 4.69
CA MET A 11 7.04 -2.25 3.44
C MET A 11 8.52 -1.93 3.35
N GLY A 12 9.12 -1.32 4.39
CA GLY A 12 10.52 -0.91 4.35
C GLY A 12 11.48 -2.07 4.16
N ARG A 13 11.28 -3.20 4.86
CA ARG A 13 12.10 -4.42 4.63
C ARG A 13 11.94 -4.98 3.22
N GLY A 14 10.73 -4.91 2.65
CA GLY A 14 10.48 -5.32 1.27
C GLY A 14 11.17 -4.43 0.25
N ILE A 15 11.11 -3.10 0.44
CA ILE A 15 11.76 -2.10 -0.41
C ILE A 15 13.28 -2.26 -0.33
N ALA A 16 13.83 -2.34 0.88
CA ALA A 16 15.27 -2.52 1.07
C ALA A 16 15.77 -3.82 0.43
N GLY A 17 15.04 -4.92 0.60
CA GLY A 17 15.36 -6.19 -0.02
C GLY A 17 15.36 -6.12 -1.55
N ALA A 18 14.40 -5.43 -2.15
CA ALA A 18 14.34 -5.23 -3.60
C ALA A 18 15.50 -4.36 -4.10
N CYS A 19 15.84 -3.28 -3.39
CA CYS A 19 16.96 -2.40 -3.74
C CYS A 19 18.31 -3.14 -3.67
N ALA A 20 18.57 -3.93 -2.64
CA ALA A 20 19.80 -4.69 -2.49
C ALA A 20 19.96 -5.77 -3.60
N LEU A 21 18.86 -6.46 -3.95
CA LEU A 21 18.83 -7.43 -5.06
C LEU A 21 19.10 -6.75 -6.41
N ALA A 22 18.59 -5.54 -6.62
CA ALA A 22 18.85 -4.76 -7.83
C ALA A 22 20.27 -4.19 -7.91
N GLY A 23 21.13 -4.46 -6.93
CA GLY A 23 22.55 -4.10 -6.96
C GLY A 23 22.89 -2.79 -6.24
N TYR A 24 21.98 -2.19 -5.48
CA TYR A 24 22.23 -0.95 -4.78
C TYR A 24 22.78 -1.16 -3.37
N GLU A 25 23.74 -0.32 -2.97
CA GLU A 25 24.16 -0.19 -1.57
C GLU A 25 22.95 0.32 -0.78
N THR A 26 22.38 -0.54 0.05
CA THR A 26 21.11 -0.26 0.74
C THR A 26 21.31 -0.26 2.23
N THR A 27 20.97 0.84 2.87
CA THR A 27 21.00 0.96 4.34
C THR A 27 19.59 1.11 4.87
N VAL A 28 19.26 0.34 5.91
CA VAL A 28 17.97 0.45 6.63
C VAL A 28 18.19 1.10 7.96
N PHE A 29 17.32 2.00 8.33
CA PHE A 29 17.23 2.61 9.65
C PHE A 29 15.79 2.50 10.19
N ASP A 30 15.65 2.21 11.47
CA ASP A 30 14.38 2.33 12.21
C ASP A 30 14.67 2.95 13.59
N ALA A 31 13.74 3.74 14.11
CA ALA A 31 13.84 4.28 15.45
C ALA A 31 13.61 3.21 16.54
N ASP A 32 12.90 2.12 16.20
CA ASP A 32 12.71 0.98 17.09
C ASP A 32 13.92 0.02 17.02
N PRO A 33 14.69 -0.14 18.12
CA PRO A 33 15.84 -1.03 18.14
C PRO A 33 15.48 -2.53 17.90
N ASP A 34 14.28 -2.96 18.25
CA ASP A 34 13.83 -4.34 18.00
C ASP A 34 13.56 -4.57 16.52
N ALA A 35 12.90 -3.62 15.86
CA ALA A 35 12.72 -3.64 14.42
C ALA A 35 14.05 -3.62 13.67
N GLN A 36 15.01 -2.80 14.10
CA GLN A 36 16.36 -2.77 13.54
C GLN A 36 17.07 -4.13 13.66
N ARG A 37 17.01 -4.76 14.83
CA ARG A 37 17.64 -6.08 15.04
C ARG A 37 17.03 -7.17 14.18
N ALA A 38 15.72 -7.14 13.98
CA ALA A 38 14.98 -8.17 13.27
C ALA A 38 15.02 -8.03 11.73
N VAL A 39 15.24 -6.82 11.21
CA VAL A 39 15.03 -6.51 9.79
C VAL A 39 15.90 -7.32 8.85
N ARG A 40 17.19 -7.51 9.18
CA ARG A 40 18.11 -8.32 8.37
C ARG A 40 17.61 -9.75 8.21
N GLY A 41 17.26 -10.41 9.32
CA GLY A 41 16.75 -11.78 9.31
C GLY A 41 15.45 -11.92 8.49
N HIS A 42 14.54 -10.94 8.56
CA HIS A 42 13.33 -10.93 7.76
C HIS A 42 13.62 -10.80 6.25
N ILE A 43 14.55 -9.92 5.87
CA ILE A 43 14.93 -9.73 4.46
C ILE A 43 15.59 -11.00 3.93
N GLU A 44 16.57 -11.54 4.64
CA GLU A 44 17.29 -12.76 4.24
C GLU A 44 16.37 -13.98 4.15
N SER A 45 15.41 -14.13 5.08
CA SER A 45 14.39 -15.17 5.00
C SER A 45 13.48 -15.01 3.77
N SER A 46 13.20 -13.76 3.35
CA SER A 46 12.45 -13.51 2.12
C SER A 46 13.25 -13.91 0.88
N TRP A 47 14.53 -13.61 0.85
CA TRP A 47 15.44 -14.03 -0.25
C TRP A 47 15.58 -15.55 -0.30
N ALA A 48 15.76 -16.24 0.84
CA ALA A 48 15.84 -17.70 0.89
C ALA A 48 14.59 -18.35 0.25
N ARG A 49 13.39 -17.88 0.62
CA ARG A 49 12.14 -18.35 -0.01
C ARG A 49 12.05 -18.02 -1.51
N ALA A 50 12.67 -16.93 -1.98
CA ALA A 50 12.72 -16.58 -3.39
C ALA A 50 13.67 -17.51 -4.16
N VAL A 51 14.79 -17.89 -3.54
CA VAL A 51 15.76 -18.87 -4.08
C VAL A 51 15.11 -20.26 -4.18
N GLU A 52 14.44 -20.73 -3.13
CA GLU A 52 13.70 -22.01 -3.13
C GLU A 52 12.65 -22.08 -4.26
N LYS A 53 12.04 -20.93 -4.60
CA LYS A 53 11.05 -20.82 -5.70
C LYS A 53 11.68 -20.57 -7.07
N GLY A 54 13.00 -20.55 -7.19
CA GLY A 54 13.72 -20.29 -8.44
C GLY A 54 13.55 -18.87 -9.00
N LYS A 55 13.12 -17.90 -8.16
CA LYS A 55 12.91 -16.49 -8.58
C LYS A 55 14.17 -15.64 -8.46
N VAL A 56 15.10 -16.06 -7.63
CA VAL A 56 16.39 -15.39 -7.38
C VAL A 56 17.45 -16.49 -7.33
N THR A 57 18.63 -16.24 -7.84
CA THR A 57 19.75 -17.18 -7.69
C THR A 57 20.37 -17.08 -6.29
N ALA A 58 20.98 -18.15 -5.80
CA ALA A 58 21.69 -18.11 -4.52
C ALA A 58 22.83 -17.08 -4.54
N GLU A 59 23.49 -16.93 -5.68
CA GLU A 59 24.57 -15.96 -5.90
C GLU A 59 24.07 -14.52 -5.85
N ASP A 60 22.88 -14.22 -6.44
CA ASP A 60 22.28 -12.88 -6.34
C ASP A 60 21.87 -12.53 -4.92
N ALA A 61 21.30 -13.49 -4.19
CA ALA A 61 20.94 -13.32 -2.79
C ALA A 61 22.18 -13.06 -1.91
N ASP A 62 23.29 -13.77 -2.19
CA ASP A 62 24.53 -13.54 -1.46
C ASP A 62 25.14 -12.18 -1.76
N ARG A 63 25.19 -11.78 -3.04
CA ARG A 63 25.59 -10.42 -3.43
C ARG A 63 24.74 -9.34 -2.77
N ALA A 64 23.43 -9.54 -2.69
CA ALA A 64 22.51 -8.61 -2.04
C ALA A 64 22.77 -8.49 -0.53
N ARG A 65 23.14 -9.60 0.13
CA ARG A 65 23.49 -9.63 1.56
C ARG A 65 24.68 -8.70 1.87
N HIS A 66 25.70 -8.69 1.01
CA HIS A 66 26.86 -7.81 1.17
C HIS A 66 26.55 -6.32 0.96
N ARG A 67 25.50 -5.99 0.20
CA ARG A 67 25.05 -4.62 -0.06
C ARG A 67 24.08 -4.09 1.01
N LEU A 68 23.52 -4.96 1.85
CA LEU A 68 22.57 -4.58 2.88
C LEU A 68 23.29 -4.20 4.17
N LYS A 69 23.05 -2.98 4.63
CA LYS A 69 23.56 -2.44 5.91
C LYS A 69 22.39 -2.04 6.79
N ILE A 70 22.59 -2.12 8.10
CA ILE A 70 21.65 -1.62 9.10
C ILE A 70 22.36 -0.52 9.86
N ALA A 71 21.77 0.68 9.89
CA ALA A 71 22.34 1.81 10.60
C ALA A 71 21.72 1.91 12.00
N GLU A 72 22.57 2.10 13.01
CA GLU A 72 22.12 2.34 14.39
C GLU A 72 21.59 3.75 14.58
N ARG A 73 22.06 4.70 13.77
CA ARG A 73 21.66 6.11 13.80
C ARG A 73 21.42 6.60 12.37
N LEU A 74 20.40 7.41 12.17
CA LEU A 74 20.04 7.95 10.87
C LEU A 74 21.21 8.68 10.18
N LYS A 75 21.99 9.44 10.92
CA LYS A 75 23.18 10.16 10.44
C LYS A 75 24.21 9.25 9.74
N GLN A 76 24.33 7.98 10.15
CA GLN A 76 25.27 7.04 9.53
C GLN A 76 24.89 6.67 8.09
N ALA A 77 23.61 6.83 7.74
CA ALA A 77 23.05 6.49 6.44
C ALA A 77 22.70 7.72 5.59
N ALA A 78 22.99 8.94 6.09
CA ALA A 78 22.57 10.18 5.45
C ALA A 78 23.21 10.43 4.08
N ASP A 79 24.44 9.93 3.83
CA ASP A 79 25.10 10.08 2.53
C ASP A 79 24.50 9.09 1.49
N SER A 80 23.30 9.38 1.06
CA SER A 80 22.50 8.59 0.13
C SER A 80 22.10 9.39 -1.10
N ASP A 81 21.77 8.69 -2.19
CA ASP A 81 21.25 9.29 -3.42
C ASP A 81 19.71 9.34 -3.39
N PHE A 82 19.09 8.33 -2.74
CA PHE A 82 17.67 8.28 -2.42
C PHE A 82 17.48 7.94 -0.94
N ALA A 83 16.54 8.63 -0.29
CA ALA A 83 16.02 8.27 1.02
C ALA A 83 14.52 7.94 0.87
N ILE A 84 14.15 6.67 1.10
CA ILE A 84 12.78 6.16 0.93
C ILE A 84 12.17 5.94 2.31
N GLU A 85 11.17 6.73 2.65
CA GLU A 85 10.45 6.65 3.90
C GLU A 85 9.31 5.61 3.81
N ALA A 86 9.26 4.70 4.79
CA ALA A 86 8.24 3.67 4.95
C ALA A 86 7.82 3.51 6.43
N VAL A 87 7.76 4.62 7.18
CA VAL A 87 7.26 4.68 8.56
C VAL A 87 5.72 4.63 8.60
N PRO A 88 5.08 4.46 9.78
CA PRO A 88 3.62 4.45 9.90
C PRO A 88 2.93 5.62 9.21
N GLU A 89 1.68 5.39 8.74
CA GLU A 89 0.91 6.31 7.91
C GLU A 89 0.33 7.48 8.74
N ALA A 90 1.21 8.35 9.22
CA ALA A 90 0.87 9.54 9.99
C ALA A 90 1.62 10.75 9.42
N LEU A 91 0.87 11.77 8.98
CA LEU A 91 1.44 12.93 8.27
C LEU A 91 2.52 13.66 9.09
N ASP A 92 2.27 13.88 10.36
CA ASP A 92 3.21 14.63 11.21
C ASP A 92 4.49 13.83 11.47
N LEU A 93 4.39 12.51 11.63
CA LEU A 93 5.56 11.64 11.72
C LEU A 93 6.41 11.70 10.43
N LYS A 94 5.75 11.61 9.26
CA LYS A 94 6.46 11.69 7.98
C LYS A 94 7.13 13.06 7.80
N LYS A 95 6.46 14.15 8.18
CA LYS A 95 7.06 15.49 8.17
C LYS A 95 8.27 15.59 9.08
N MET A 96 8.22 15.02 10.29
CA MET A 96 9.38 14.99 11.19
C MET A 96 10.56 14.25 10.56
N VAL A 97 10.32 13.07 9.97
CA VAL A 97 11.36 12.30 9.27
C VAL A 97 11.95 13.10 8.11
N PHE A 98 11.12 13.74 7.29
CA PHE A 98 11.59 14.53 6.15
C PHE A 98 12.38 15.78 6.57
N SER A 99 11.99 16.44 7.65
CA SER A 99 12.76 17.56 8.23
C SER A 99 14.13 17.10 8.73
N GLU A 100 14.20 15.98 9.45
CA GLU A 100 15.47 15.41 9.91
C GLU A 100 16.38 14.98 8.75
N LEU A 101 15.80 14.38 7.69
CA LEU A 101 16.54 14.04 6.48
C LEU A 101 17.08 15.27 5.77
N ASP A 102 16.34 16.39 5.77
CA ASP A 102 16.75 17.63 5.15
C ASP A 102 18.00 18.23 5.80
N ASP A 103 18.08 18.13 7.13
CA ASP A 103 19.24 18.56 7.90
C ASP A 103 20.47 17.66 7.73
N LEU A 104 20.26 16.35 7.52
CA LEU A 104 21.33 15.36 7.52
C LEU A 104 21.87 15.02 6.14
N CYS A 105 20.99 14.96 5.13
CA CYS A 105 21.35 14.45 3.80
C CYS A 105 21.95 15.53 2.89
N PRO A 106 22.91 15.17 2.01
CA PRO A 106 23.45 16.12 1.04
C PRO A 106 22.35 16.65 0.09
N PRO A 107 22.55 17.84 -0.49
CA PRO A 107 21.56 18.51 -1.35
C PRO A 107 21.11 17.67 -2.57
N ARG A 108 21.93 16.71 -3.03
CA ARG A 108 21.62 15.84 -4.18
C ARG A 108 20.60 14.76 -3.88
N THR A 109 20.36 14.44 -2.57
CA THR A 109 19.48 13.33 -2.17
C THR A 109 18.04 13.61 -2.55
N ILE A 110 17.41 12.66 -3.20
CA ILE A 110 15.97 12.64 -3.46
C ILE A 110 15.26 11.96 -2.30
N PHE A 111 14.22 12.58 -1.79
CA PHE A 111 13.37 12.03 -0.75
C PHE A 111 12.12 11.43 -1.36
N ALA A 112 11.83 10.18 -0.99
CA ALA A 112 10.65 9.47 -1.47
C ALA A 112 9.81 8.99 -0.29
N SER A 113 8.48 9.17 -0.35
CA SER A 113 7.57 8.59 0.62
C SER A 113 6.83 7.39 0.02
N ASN A 114 6.73 6.30 0.78
CA ASN A 114 5.92 5.13 0.44
C ASN A 114 4.48 5.25 0.97
N THR A 115 3.99 6.44 1.19
CA THR A 115 2.60 6.65 1.59
C THR A 115 1.62 6.10 0.55
N SER A 116 0.47 5.61 1.00
CA SER A 116 -0.61 5.13 0.13
C SER A 116 -1.70 6.18 -0.11
N SER A 117 -1.75 7.24 0.70
CA SER A 117 -2.88 8.17 0.70
C SER A 117 -2.52 9.61 1.08
N LEU A 118 -1.40 9.83 1.79
CA LEU A 118 -1.03 11.16 2.24
C LEU A 118 -0.41 11.99 1.11
N SER A 119 -0.73 13.28 1.07
CA SER A 119 -0.23 14.20 0.05
C SER A 119 1.30 14.34 0.09
N ILE A 120 1.95 14.04 -1.02
CA ILE A 120 3.39 14.24 -1.22
C ILE A 120 3.75 15.72 -1.09
N THR A 121 2.91 16.59 -1.62
CA THR A 121 3.08 18.05 -1.50
C THR A 121 3.10 18.50 -0.04
N ARG A 122 2.18 17.98 0.79
CA ARG A 122 2.13 18.31 2.23
C ARG A 122 3.35 17.78 2.99
N ILE A 123 3.87 16.61 2.61
CA ILE A 123 5.11 16.05 3.18
C ILE A 123 6.31 16.91 2.74
N ALA A 124 6.39 17.27 1.46
CA ALA A 124 7.47 18.08 0.90
C ALA A 124 7.63 19.43 1.59
N HIS A 125 6.56 20.02 2.11
CA HIS A 125 6.60 21.29 2.84
C HIS A 125 7.41 21.23 4.15
N ALA A 126 7.77 20.04 4.62
CA ALA A 126 8.67 19.88 5.78
C ALA A 126 10.16 20.00 5.42
N THR A 127 10.50 20.22 4.14
CA THR A 127 11.89 20.32 3.65
C THR A 127 12.13 21.61 2.88
N GLY A 128 13.39 22.05 2.81
CA GLY A 128 13.83 23.13 1.94
C GLY A 128 14.02 22.72 0.46
N ARG A 129 14.03 21.40 0.16
CA ARG A 129 14.26 20.85 -1.19
C ARG A 129 13.01 20.19 -1.76
N ARG A 130 11.90 20.91 -1.81
CA ARG A 130 10.57 20.42 -2.23
C ARG A 130 10.55 19.85 -3.64
N ASP A 131 11.41 20.37 -4.52
CA ASP A 131 11.63 19.91 -5.88
C ASP A 131 12.28 18.52 -5.94
N ARG A 132 12.89 18.03 -4.85
CA ARG A 132 13.52 16.72 -4.69
C ARG A 132 12.69 15.73 -3.88
N VAL A 133 11.40 16.00 -3.70
CA VAL A 133 10.47 15.11 -3.02
C VAL A 133 9.52 14.45 -4.02
N VAL A 134 9.30 13.14 -3.89
CA VAL A 134 8.43 12.33 -4.76
C VAL A 134 7.75 11.23 -3.95
N GLY A 135 6.60 10.74 -4.39
CA GLY A 135 6.01 9.51 -3.87
C GLY A 135 6.50 8.29 -4.61
N LEU A 136 6.83 7.22 -3.89
CA LEU A 136 7.08 5.88 -4.43
C LEU A 136 6.16 4.89 -3.71
N HIS A 137 4.93 4.78 -4.19
CA HIS A 137 3.93 3.91 -3.60
C HIS A 137 4.11 2.48 -4.09
N PHE A 138 4.79 1.66 -3.27
CA PHE A 138 4.97 0.23 -3.48
C PHE A 138 3.77 -0.55 -2.95
N PHE A 139 3.55 -1.75 -3.50
CA PHE A 139 2.47 -2.63 -3.10
C PHE A 139 2.98 -3.86 -2.34
N ASN A 140 2.23 -4.27 -1.33
CA ASN A 140 2.55 -5.45 -0.52
C ASN A 140 2.04 -6.75 -1.20
N PRO A 141 2.85 -7.80 -1.32
CA PRO A 141 4.28 -7.92 -0.97
C PRO A 141 5.19 -7.29 -2.04
N VAL A 142 6.15 -6.45 -1.60
CA VAL A 142 7.05 -5.73 -2.54
C VAL A 142 7.79 -6.66 -3.49
N ALA A 143 8.22 -7.83 -3.02
CA ALA A 143 8.93 -8.81 -3.85
C ALA A 143 8.08 -9.43 -4.97
N VAL A 144 6.75 -9.34 -4.90
CA VAL A 144 5.81 -9.99 -5.82
C VAL A 144 5.09 -8.99 -6.71
N MET A 145 4.71 -7.85 -6.14
CA MET A 145 3.93 -6.85 -6.85
C MET A 145 4.79 -6.10 -7.87
N PRO A 146 4.41 -6.11 -9.15
CA PRO A 146 5.22 -5.50 -10.19
C PRO A 146 5.09 -3.98 -10.25
N LEU A 147 4.00 -3.41 -9.72
CA LEU A 147 3.64 -2.01 -9.85
C LEU A 147 4.26 -1.14 -8.76
N VAL A 148 4.72 0.06 -9.14
CA VAL A 148 4.98 1.20 -8.26
C VAL A 148 4.36 2.44 -8.86
N GLU A 149 3.52 3.16 -8.10
CA GLU A 149 3.07 4.49 -8.49
C GLU A 149 4.15 5.51 -8.14
N VAL A 150 4.63 6.23 -9.15
CA VAL A 150 5.52 7.38 -8.99
C VAL A 150 4.64 8.63 -8.90
N VAL A 151 4.51 9.16 -7.69
CA VAL A 151 3.58 10.23 -7.38
C VAL A 151 4.28 11.57 -7.42
N ARG A 152 3.90 12.41 -8.38
CA ARG A 152 4.44 13.75 -8.56
C ARG A 152 3.70 14.74 -7.67
N GLY A 153 4.38 15.28 -6.65
CA GLY A 153 3.92 16.44 -5.89
C GLY A 153 3.93 17.72 -6.71
N ARG A 154 3.33 18.77 -6.18
CA ARG A 154 3.20 20.06 -6.89
C ARG A 154 4.55 20.64 -7.32
N GLU A 155 5.56 20.52 -6.46
CA GLU A 155 6.88 21.14 -6.65
C GLU A 155 7.93 20.11 -7.13
N THR A 156 7.59 18.83 -7.23
CA THR A 156 8.50 17.77 -7.71
C THR A 156 9.05 18.13 -9.09
N SER A 157 10.37 18.22 -9.22
CA SER A 157 11.01 18.56 -10.51
C SER A 157 10.93 17.40 -11.51
N ALA A 158 11.03 17.74 -12.80
CA ALA A 158 11.08 16.74 -13.86
C ALA A 158 12.31 15.81 -13.73
N GLU A 159 13.44 16.33 -13.23
CA GLU A 159 14.64 15.54 -12.93
C GLU A 159 14.35 14.50 -11.84
N THR A 160 13.74 14.93 -10.73
CA THR A 160 13.37 14.03 -9.61
C THR A 160 12.41 12.94 -10.06
N GLU A 161 11.37 13.31 -10.83
CA GLU A 161 10.43 12.34 -11.39
C GLU A 161 11.14 11.34 -12.32
N SER A 162 11.99 11.79 -13.23
CA SER A 162 12.75 10.92 -14.14
C SER A 162 13.62 9.93 -13.38
N ARG A 163 14.39 10.42 -12.40
CA ARG A 163 15.26 9.56 -11.57
C ARG A 163 14.47 8.55 -10.74
N ALA A 164 13.29 8.93 -10.26
CA ALA A 164 12.39 8.01 -9.55
C ALA A 164 11.85 6.92 -10.46
N LEU A 165 11.45 7.26 -11.70
CA LEU A 165 11.03 6.31 -12.72
C LEU A 165 12.14 5.33 -13.07
N ASP A 166 13.37 5.82 -13.23
CA ASP A 166 14.52 4.98 -13.56
C ASP A 166 14.88 4.05 -12.40
N LEU A 167 14.79 4.53 -11.15
CA LEU A 167 14.95 3.67 -9.97
C LEU A 167 13.91 2.55 -10.00
N VAL A 168 12.63 2.85 -10.17
CA VAL A 168 11.56 1.83 -10.18
C VAL A 168 11.81 0.78 -11.26
N ARG A 169 12.15 1.19 -12.47
CA ARG A 169 12.47 0.26 -13.59
C ARG A 169 13.66 -0.61 -13.28
N SER A 170 14.71 -0.05 -12.67
CA SER A 170 15.91 -0.81 -12.29
C SER A 170 15.65 -1.86 -11.21
N LEU A 171 14.57 -1.71 -10.44
CA LEU A 171 14.07 -2.74 -9.51
C LEU A 171 13.28 -3.86 -10.22
N GLY A 172 13.20 -3.85 -11.56
CA GLY A 172 12.40 -4.78 -12.34
C GLY A 172 10.89 -4.58 -12.18
N LYS A 173 10.47 -3.34 -11.89
CA LYS A 173 9.06 -2.99 -11.66
C LYS A 173 8.52 -2.04 -12.72
N GLU A 174 7.21 -2.10 -12.91
CA GLU A 174 6.47 -1.18 -13.78
C GLU A 174 6.17 0.11 -13.03
N ALA A 175 6.59 1.23 -13.59
CA ALA A 175 6.36 2.56 -13.03
C ALA A 175 5.14 3.20 -13.67
N VAL A 176 4.15 3.57 -12.88
CA VAL A 176 2.98 4.35 -13.33
C VAL A 176 3.08 5.76 -12.75
N ARG A 177 3.03 6.76 -13.63
CA ARG A 177 3.05 8.17 -13.24
C ARG A 177 1.67 8.60 -12.77
N VAL A 178 1.60 9.24 -11.61
CA VAL A 178 0.38 9.81 -11.07
C VAL A 178 0.65 11.19 -10.45
N LEU A 179 -0.35 12.02 -10.43
CA LEU A 179 -0.28 13.29 -9.71
C LEU A 179 -0.64 13.09 -8.25
N ASP A 180 -0.11 13.95 -7.39
CA ASP A 180 -0.44 14.00 -5.96
C ASP A 180 -1.89 14.44 -5.76
N THR A 181 -2.80 13.48 -5.84
CA THR A 181 -4.22 13.63 -5.59
C THR A 181 -4.68 12.58 -4.60
N PRO A 182 -5.74 12.83 -3.80
CA PRO A 182 -6.20 11.87 -2.79
C PRO A 182 -6.43 10.46 -3.35
N GLY A 183 -5.75 9.48 -2.76
CA GLY A 183 -5.83 8.06 -3.15
C GLY A 183 -5.09 7.70 -4.44
N PHE A 184 -4.31 8.64 -5.00
CA PHE A 184 -3.54 8.45 -6.24
C PHE A 184 -4.41 7.84 -7.36
N ALA A 185 -3.96 6.83 -8.08
CA ALA A 185 -4.79 6.12 -9.04
C ALA A 185 -5.36 4.81 -8.45
N THR A 186 -4.51 3.95 -7.90
CA THR A 186 -4.91 2.59 -7.52
C THR A 186 -5.80 2.55 -6.29
N SER A 187 -5.47 3.30 -5.24
CA SER A 187 -6.29 3.35 -4.02
C SER A 187 -7.66 3.96 -4.32
N ARG A 188 -7.69 5.04 -5.11
CA ARG A 188 -8.93 5.71 -5.51
C ARG A 188 -9.86 4.80 -6.32
N LEU A 189 -9.33 4.12 -7.36
CA LEU A 189 -10.10 3.18 -8.18
C LEU A 189 -10.51 1.94 -7.38
N GLY A 190 -9.59 1.38 -6.61
CA GLY A 190 -9.87 0.19 -5.81
C GLY A 190 -10.91 0.42 -4.72
N VAL A 191 -10.91 1.62 -4.07
CA VAL A 191 -11.96 1.99 -3.11
C VAL A 191 -13.28 2.19 -3.83
N THR A 192 -13.33 2.94 -4.95
CA THR A 192 -14.57 3.17 -5.71
C THR A 192 -15.23 1.85 -6.11
N LEU A 193 -14.46 0.93 -6.67
CA LEU A 193 -14.97 -0.38 -7.09
C LEU A 193 -15.44 -1.22 -5.90
N GLY A 194 -14.68 -1.22 -4.80
CA GLY A 194 -15.04 -1.92 -3.56
C GLY A 194 -16.33 -1.38 -2.95
N LEU A 195 -16.46 -0.06 -2.82
CA LEU A 195 -17.66 0.56 -2.25
C LEU A 195 -18.90 0.28 -3.09
N GLU A 196 -18.78 0.33 -4.43
CA GLU A 196 -19.93 0.01 -5.29
C GLU A 196 -20.34 -1.46 -5.18
N ALA A 197 -19.37 -2.38 -5.14
CA ALA A 197 -19.66 -3.79 -4.89
C ALA A 197 -20.35 -4.02 -3.54
N MET A 198 -19.94 -3.28 -2.50
CA MET A 198 -20.58 -3.33 -1.18
C MET A 198 -22.02 -2.78 -1.21
N ARG A 199 -22.28 -1.69 -1.94
CA ARG A 199 -23.65 -1.17 -2.15
C ARG A 199 -24.54 -2.15 -2.89
N MET A 200 -24.00 -2.88 -3.87
CA MET A 200 -24.76 -3.93 -4.56
C MET A 200 -25.17 -5.07 -3.62
N VAL A 201 -24.29 -5.48 -2.70
CA VAL A 201 -24.64 -6.45 -1.64
C VAL A 201 -25.72 -5.87 -0.72
N GLU A 202 -25.51 -4.65 -0.23
CA GLU A 202 -26.42 -3.96 0.70
C GLU A 202 -27.83 -3.76 0.13
N SER A 203 -27.92 -3.41 -1.16
CA SER A 203 -29.21 -3.24 -1.86
C SER A 203 -29.80 -4.55 -2.39
N GLY A 204 -29.11 -5.68 -2.19
CA GLY A 204 -29.61 -7.00 -2.57
C GLY A 204 -29.59 -7.28 -4.08
N VAL A 205 -28.78 -6.58 -4.86
CA VAL A 205 -28.61 -6.81 -6.31
C VAL A 205 -28.09 -8.23 -6.58
N ALA A 206 -27.07 -8.67 -5.82
CA ALA A 206 -26.53 -10.02 -5.88
C ALA A 206 -25.78 -10.36 -4.58
N GLU A 207 -25.45 -11.63 -4.40
CA GLU A 207 -24.58 -12.08 -3.31
C GLU A 207 -23.12 -11.73 -3.57
N ALA A 208 -22.32 -11.66 -2.51
CA ALA A 208 -20.92 -11.25 -2.60
C ALA A 208 -20.12 -12.13 -3.59
N ALA A 209 -20.39 -13.44 -3.58
CA ALA A 209 -19.74 -14.40 -4.47
C ALA A 209 -20.04 -14.16 -5.96
N ASP A 210 -21.29 -13.80 -6.28
CA ASP A 210 -21.70 -13.55 -7.67
C ASP A 210 -21.16 -12.23 -8.20
N ILE A 211 -21.12 -11.17 -7.37
CA ILE A 211 -20.50 -9.88 -7.73
C ILE A 211 -19.01 -10.08 -8.04
N ASP A 212 -18.29 -10.77 -7.15
CA ASP A 212 -16.89 -11.05 -7.37
C ASP A 212 -16.64 -11.88 -8.62
N ARG A 213 -17.46 -12.94 -8.83
CA ARG A 213 -17.38 -13.79 -10.01
C ARG A 213 -17.66 -13.04 -11.30
N ALA A 214 -18.60 -12.09 -11.29
CA ALA A 214 -18.86 -11.23 -12.45
C ALA A 214 -17.63 -10.42 -12.85
N MET A 215 -16.89 -9.87 -11.88
CA MET A 215 -15.67 -9.12 -12.16
C MET A 215 -14.49 -10.02 -12.55
N GLU A 216 -14.38 -11.20 -11.93
CA GLU A 216 -13.34 -12.17 -12.27
C GLU A 216 -13.52 -12.71 -13.70
N LEU A 217 -14.73 -13.11 -14.07
CA LEU A 217 -15.00 -13.74 -15.37
C LEU A 217 -15.34 -12.75 -16.49
N GLY A 218 -16.04 -11.65 -16.15
CA GLY A 218 -16.47 -10.67 -17.15
C GLY A 218 -15.39 -9.63 -17.51
N TYR A 219 -14.53 -9.27 -16.54
CA TYR A 219 -13.49 -8.27 -16.73
C TYR A 219 -12.07 -8.82 -16.56
N GLY A 220 -11.89 -10.09 -16.26
CA GLY A 220 -10.58 -10.72 -16.10
C GLY A 220 -9.82 -10.29 -14.83
N HIS A 221 -10.53 -9.84 -13.80
CA HIS A 221 -9.88 -9.52 -12.52
C HIS A 221 -9.34 -10.80 -11.90
N ARG A 222 -8.11 -10.75 -11.37
CA ARG A 222 -7.51 -11.89 -10.67
C ARG A 222 -8.25 -12.25 -9.38
N MET A 223 -8.96 -11.29 -8.82
CA MET A 223 -9.74 -11.40 -7.58
C MET A 223 -10.85 -10.35 -7.63
N GLY A 224 -12.05 -10.74 -7.20
CA GLY A 224 -13.19 -9.83 -7.16
C GLY A 224 -13.04 -8.72 -6.11
N PRO A 225 -13.83 -7.64 -6.21
CA PRO A 225 -13.69 -6.45 -5.37
C PRO A 225 -13.96 -6.69 -3.89
N LEU A 226 -14.86 -7.61 -3.53
CA LEU A 226 -15.19 -7.91 -2.14
C LEU A 226 -14.11 -8.78 -1.49
N LYS A 227 -13.62 -9.81 -2.18
CA LYS A 227 -12.44 -10.59 -1.73
C LYS A 227 -11.22 -9.69 -1.57
N THR A 228 -10.99 -8.78 -2.53
CA THR A 228 -9.89 -7.81 -2.46
C THR A 228 -10.05 -6.88 -1.25
N SER A 229 -11.27 -6.46 -0.95
CA SER A 229 -11.55 -5.60 0.22
C SER A 229 -11.29 -6.32 1.54
N ASP A 230 -11.70 -7.59 1.66
CA ASP A 230 -11.39 -8.42 2.82
C ASP A 230 -9.88 -8.67 2.99
N LEU A 231 -9.16 -8.83 1.88
CA LEU A 231 -7.70 -9.04 1.89
C LEU A 231 -6.95 -7.79 2.37
N VAL A 232 -7.37 -6.62 1.93
CA VAL A 232 -6.81 -5.31 2.36
C VAL A 232 -7.17 -5.03 3.82
N GLY A 233 -8.37 -5.39 4.22
CA GLY A 233 -8.99 -5.09 5.51
C GLY A 233 -10.10 -4.05 5.38
N LEU A 234 -11.29 -4.38 5.87
CA LEU A 234 -12.47 -3.50 5.78
C LEU A 234 -12.31 -2.22 6.59
N ASP A 235 -11.60 -2.27 7.73
CA ASP A 235 -11.25 -1.09 8.52
C ASP A 235 -10.32 -0.13 7.74
N VAL A 236 -9.35 -0.68 7.00
CA VAL A 236 -8.48 0.11 6.11
C VAL A 236 -9.30 0.72 4.98
N ARG A 237 -10.22 -0.06 4.37
CA ARG A 237 -11.14 0.44 3.33
C ARG A 237 -12.01 1.57 3.83
N LEU A 238 -12.57 1.43 5.03
CA LEU A 238 -13.40 2.45 5.68
C LEU A 238 -12.60 3.75 5.87
N SER A 239 -11.42 3.67 6.47
CA SER A 239 -10.56 4.83 6.71
C SER A 239 -10.18 5.56 5.42
N ILE A 240 -9.80 4.81 4.35
CA ILE A 240 -9.47 5.43 3.06
C ILE A 240 -10.70 6.07 2.43
N ALA A 241 -11.87 5.41 2.49
CA ALA A 241 -13.11 5.94 1.93
C ALA A 241 -13.52 7.27 2.61
N GLU A 242 -13.46 7.34 3.94
CA GLU A 242 -13.73 8.57 4.71
C GLU A 242 -12.74 9.70 4.37
N THR A 243 -11.46 9.36 4.23
CA THR A 243 -10.43 10.31 3.80
C THR A 243 -10.74 10.84 2.39
N LEU A 244 -11.05 9.95 1.43
CA LEU A 244 -11.38 10.34 0.06
C LEU A 244 -12.67 11.16 -0.01
N GLN A 245 -13.69 10.80 0.76
CA GLN A 245 -14.94 11.57 0.85
C GLN A 245 -14.66 13.00 1.29
N LYS A 246 -13.87 13.15 2.36
CA LYS A 246 -13.53 14.46 2.93
C LYS A 246 -12.64 15.29 2.00
N GLU A 247 -11.57 14.70 1.47
CA GLU A 247 -10.57 15.45 0.69
C GLU A 247 -11.01 15.77 -0.74
N LEU A 248 -11.93 14.98 -1.30
CA LEU A 248 -12.49 15.20 -2.64
C LEU A 248 -13.87 15.84 -2.61
N ASP A 249 -14.44 16.08 -1.42
CA ASP A 249 -15.78 16.62 -1.20
C ASP A 249 -16.82 15.90 -2.08
N SER A 250 -16.86 14.57 -1.99
CA SER A 250 -17.66 13.76 -2.91
C SER A 250 -18.28 12.54 -2.24
N ASP A 251 -19.61 12.50 -2.26
CA ASP A 251 -20.41 11.40 -1.69
C ASP A 251 -20.21 10.06 -2.38
N ARG A 252 -19.58 10.02 -3.57
CA ARG A 252 -19.22 8.76 -4.22
C ARG A 252 -18.34 7.87 -3.34
N PHE A 253 -17.58 8.48 -2.44
CA PHE A 253 -16.71 7.79 -1.49
C PHE A 253 -17.34 7.59 -0.11
N ALA A 254 -18.60 8.01 0.10
CA ALA A 254 -19.30 7.76 1.34
C ALA A 254 -19.38 6.25 1.61
N PRO A 255 -18.86 5.77 2.75
CA PRO A 255 -18.89 4.35 3.07
C PRO A 255 -20.33 3.86 3.22
N PRO A 256 -20.73 2.76 2.57
CA PRO A 256 -22.05 2.16 2.75
C PRO A 256 -22.19 1.60 4.17
N GLU A 257 -23.44 1.46 4.63
CA GLU A 257 -23.75 1.04 6.00
C GLU A 257 -23.25 -0.38 6.31
N ILE A 258 -23.29 -1.27 5.31
CA ILE A 258 -22.75 -2.62 5.45
C ILE A 258 -21.25 -2.62 5.81
N LEU A 259 -20.46 -1.70 5.25
CA LEU A 259 -19.03 -1.58 5.57
C LEU A 259 -18.84 -1.09 7.00
N ARG A 260 -19.59 -0.06 7.42
CA ARG A 260 -19.55 0.48 8.79
C ARG A 260 -19.96 -0.57 9.82
N THR A 261 -21.03 -1.31 9.54
CA THR A 261 -21.53 -2.39 10.39
C THR A 261 -20.50 -3.50 10.58
N LEU A 262 -19.94 -4.02 9.49
CA LEU A 262 -18.93 -5.09 9.55
C LEU A 262 -17.69 -4.64 10.35
N VAL A 263 -17.22 -3.42 10.14
CA VAL A 263 -16.07 -2.87 10.89
C VAL A 263 -16.39 -2.68 12.37
N ALA A 264 -17.57 -2.14 12.70
CA ALA A 264 -18.01 -1.93 14.08
C ALA A 264 -18.15 -3.27 14.85
N GLU A 265 -18.53 -4.34 14.16
CA GLU A 265 -18.62 -5.70 14.72
C GLU A 265 -17.27 -6.44 14.73
N GLY A 266 -16.16 -5.82 14.29
CA GLY A 266 -14.83 -6.43 14.26
C GLY A 266 -14.61 -7.42 13.11
N LEU A 267 -15.55 -7.53 12.17
CA LEU A 267 -15.50 -8.40 11.00
C LEU A 267 -14.71 -7.73 9.87
N THR A 268 -13.41 -7.57 10.10
CA THR A 268 -12.54 -6.73 9.25
C THR A 268 -11.87 -7.49 8.09
N GLY A 269 -12.42 -8.62 7.70
CA GLY A 269 -11.94 -9.41 6.56
C GLY A 269 -10.98 -10.53 6.98
N ARG A 270 -10.05 -10.90 6.08
CA ARG A 270 -9.15 -12.05 6.27
C ARG A 270 -8.40 -12.04 7.60
N LYS A 271 -7.90 -10.89 8.04
CA LYS A 271 -7.14 -10.77 9.29
C LYS A 271 -7.94 -11.10 10.57
N ALA A 272 -9.26 -10.90 10.51
CA ALA A 272 -10.20 -11.25 11.59
C ALA A 272 -10.87 -12.62 11.38
N GLY A 273 -10.57 -13.30 10.26
CA GLY A 273 -11.16 -14.58 9.88
C GLY A 273 -12.54 -14.46 9.18
N GLU A 274 -13.17 -13.28 9.21
CA GLU A 274 -14.45 -13.01 8.56
C GLU A 274 -14.58 -11.53 8.13
N GLY A 275 -15.29 -11.32 7.01
CA GLY A 275 -15.71 -10.06 6.44
C GLY A 275 -16.88 -10.32 5.49
N PHE A 276 -16.74 -10.01 4.19
CA PHE A 276 -17.67 -10.49 3.15
C PHE A 276 -17.57 -12.00 2.96
N TYR A 277 -16.41 -12.57 3.28
CA TYR A 277 -16.14 -14.00 3.27
C TYR A 277 -15.65 -14.47 4.64
N ARG A 278 -15.86 -15.75 4.92
CA ARG A 278 -15.13 -16.48 5.97
C ARG A 278 -13.81 -16.95 5.40
N TRP A 279 -12.73 -16.84 6.15
CA TRP A 279 -11.38 -17.15 5.71
C TRP A 279 -10.79 -18.31 6.51
N GLN A 280 -10.12 -19.22 5.81
CA GLN A 280 -9.27 -20.26 6.40
C GLN A 280 -7.85 -20.06 5.85
N GLY A 281 -6.99 -19.42 6.66
CA GLY A 281 -5.69 -18.94 6.19
C GLY A 281 -5.86 -17.93 5.06
N ASP A 282 -5.29 -18.24 3.88
CA ASP A 282 -5.33 -17.36 2.70
C ASP A 282 -6.48 -17.67 1.74
N LYS A 283 -7.36 -18.62 2.07
CA LYS A 283 -8.44 -19.04 1.18
C LYS A 283 -9.81 -18.68 1.74
N PRO A 284 -10.72 -18.14 0.89
CA PRO A 284 -12.12 -17.97 1.27
C PRO A 284 -12.78 -19.34 1.44
N ALA A 285 -13.53 -19.53 2.54
CA ALA A 285 -14.20 -20.78 2.92
C ALA A 285 -15.73 -20.65 2.86
N GLY A 286 -16.23 -19.69 2.08
CA GLY A 286 -17.65 -19.38 1.93
C GLY A 286 -17.98 -17.95 2.28
N GLU A 287 -19.21 -17.54 2.05
CA GLU A 287 -19.67 -16.17 2.39
C GLU A 287 -19.64 -15.91 3.90
N GLY A 288 -19.38 -14.67 4.29
CA GLY A 288 -19.48 -14.21 5.65
C GLY A 288 -20.93 -14.29 6.14
N LYS A 289 -21.13 -14.77 7.34
CA LYS A 289 -22.50 -14.95 7.88
C LYS A 289 -23.23 -13.62 8.01
N ARG A 290 -22.53 -12.62 8.52
CA ARG A 290 -23.11 -11.29 8.77
C ARG A 290 -23.39 -10.54 7.46
N SER A 291 -22.47 -10.56 6.51
CA SER A 291 -22.69 -9.93 5.20
C SER A 291 -23.86 -10.56 4.44
N ALA A 292 -24.01 -11.88 4.47
CA ALA A 292 -25.14 -12.60 3.87
C ALA A 292 -26.48 -12.25 4.57
N GLU A 293 -26.49 -12.04 5.89
CA GLU A 293 -27.67 -11.57 6.61
C GLU A 293 -28.08 -10.16 6.16
N LEU A 294 -27.14 -9.22 6.11
CA LEU A 294 -27.37 -7.85 5.67
C LEU A 294 -27.87 -7.80 4.22
N ALA A 295 -27.31 -8.61 3.34
CA ALA A 295 -27.76 -8.75 1.94
C ALA A 295 -29.22 -9.23 1.85
N ARG A 296 -29.64 -10.18 2.69
CA ARG A 296 -31.04 -10.66 2.72
C ARG A 296 -32.00 -9.56 3.12
N ARG A 297 -31.69 -8.78 4.16
CA ARG A 297 -32.49 -7.63 4.59
C ARG A 297 -32.65 -6.61 3.45
N GLY A 298 -31.61 -6.32 2.69
CA GLY A 298 -31.67 -5.44 1.52
C GLY A 298 -32.65 -5.94 0.47
N ARG A 299 -32.62 -7.24 0.14
CA ARG A 299 -33.56 -7.87 -0.82
C ARG A 299 -35.01 -7.80 -0.36
N ASP A 300 -35.27 -8.01 0.93
CA ASP A 300 -36.62 -7.93 1.49
C ASP A 300 -37.20 -6.53 1.34
N VAL A 301 -36.41 -5.50 1.66
CA VAL A 301 -36.79 -4.09 1.49
C VAL A 301 -37.03 -3.75 0.02
N ALA A 302 -36.15 -4.16 -0.89
CA ALA A 302 -36.30 -3.92 -2.33
C ALA A 302 -37.57 -4.58 -2.88
N THR A 303 -37.87 -5.81 -2.45
CA THR A 303 -39.08 -6.54 -2.84
C THR A 303 -40.33 -5.86 -2.34
N GLU A 304 -40.37 -5.36 -1.12
CA GLU A 304 -41.49 -4.64 -0.54
C GLU A 304 -41.75 -3.32 -1.28
N LEU A 305 -40.70 -2.56 -1.62
CA LEU A 305 -40.80 -1.33 -2.41
C LEU A 305 -41.31 -1.58 -3.82
N ALA A 306 -40.90 -2.68 -4.46
CA ALA A 306 -41.41 -3.04 -5.79
C ALA A 306 -42.91 -3.42 -5.78
N ARG A 307 -43.40 -3.98 -4.68
CA ARG A 307 -44.84 -4.33 -4.54
C ARG A 307 -45.74 -3.10 -4.30
N LYS A 308 -45.16 -1.96 -3.85
CA LYS A 308 -45.91 -0.71 -3.56
C LYS A 308 -45.96 0.22 -4.78
N LYS A 309 -45.26 -0.07 -5.86
CA LYS A 309 -45.32 0.61 -7.17
C LYS A 309 -46.23 -0.12 -8.13
#